data_58a59df9901b08fff1e7e1c4e2057236
#
_entry.id   58a59df9901b08fff1e7e1c4e2057236
#
_cell.length_a   1.000
_cell.length_b   1.000
_cell.length_c   1.000
_cell.angle_alpha   90.00
_cell.angle_beta   90.00
_cell.angle_gamma   90.00
#
_symmetry.space_group_name_H-M   'P 1'
#
loop_
_entity.id
_entity.type
_entity.pdbx_description
1 polymer ?
#
loop_
_entity_poly.entity_id
_entity_poly.type
_entity_poly.pdbx_seq_one_letter_code
_entity_poly.pdbx_strand_id
1 'polypeptide(L)'
;MFSMKKLLILLLAWTFAWSFTLPALARPLLVAAASDLGYCIDELVAAYRKTAPDAEPKVSLGASGNFFAQIRNGAPFEVFLSADMDYPRQLIKLGAADSTAPAPYAIGRIALWSLDPAIDPARGLAALVADERVKRFAIANPVTAPYGRAAKAALERDGVWDKVQAKLVVGENIAQTAQFVQTGNAQVGIVSFASLHSTKLKGSGRHALVSNNGLPPIEQGAIVTRAGAGNPHAAGFVRFLGSPTARAILARNGFGLPAGAAE
;
A
#
# COMPACT_ATOMS: atom_id res chain seq x y z
N MET A 1 27.14 62.01 34.34
CA MET A 1 26.99 60.91 35.31
C MET A 1 25.75 60.09 34.90
N PHE A 2 25.89 59.09 34.06
CA PHE A 2 24.75 58.27 33.64
C PHE A 2 24.41 57.25 34.76
N SER A 3 23.17 57.28 35.18
CA SER A 3 22.69 56.49 36.34
C SER A 3 22.83 54.99 36.02
N MET A 4 23.56 54.26 36.88
CA MET A 4 23.74 52.79 36.86
C MET A 4 22.42 52.01 36.70
N LYS A 5 21.28 52.57 37.13
CA LYS A 5 19.95 51.98 36.97
C LYS A 5 19.48 51.85 35.51
N LYS A 6 19.87 52.79 34.61
CA LYS A 6 19.52 52.77 33.18
C LYS A 6 20.37 51.76 32.42
N LEU A 7 21.59 51.48 32.83
CA LEU A 7 22.47 50.49 32.25
C LEU A 7 21.99 49.07 32.58
N LEU A 8 21.45 48.86 33.79
CA LEU A 8 20.94 47.57 34.25
C LEU A 8 19.64 47.18 33.48
N ILE A 9 18.78 48.15 33.16
CA ILE A 9 17.54 47.94 32.41
C ILE A 9 17.84 47.59 30.93
N LEU A 10 18.86 48.19 30.33
CA LEU A 10 19.30 47.88 28.95
C LEU A 10 19.94 46.52 28.84
N LEU A 11 20.66 46.04 29.85
CA LEU A 11 21.23 44.69 29.89
C LEU A 11 20.18 43.60 30.09
N LEU A 12 19.11 43.87 30.87
CA LEU A 12 17.98 42.94 31.03
C LEU A 12 17.10 42.83 29.76
N ALA A 13 17.00 43.89 28.95
CA ALA A 13 16.22 43.89 27.73
C ALA A 13 16.90 43.08 26.58
N TRP A 14 18.21 42.89 26.62
CA TRP A 14 18.95 42.16 25.57
C TRP A 14 19.05 40.64 25.84
N THR A 15 18.75 40.18 27.04
CA THR A 15 18.73 38.74 27.37
C THR A 15 17.40 38.05 27.01
N PHE A 16 16.34 38.79 26.63
CA PHE A 16 15.01 38.23 26.34
C PHE A 16 14.75 37.94 24.85
N ALA A 17 15.72 38.18 23.97
CA ALA A 17 15.54 38.00 22.51
C ALA A 17 16.16 36.71 21.97
N TRP A 18 16.69 35.81 22.81
CA TRP A 18 16.98 34.44 22.38
C TRP A 18 15.75 33.57 22.61
N SER A 19 14.75 33.74 21.73
CA SER A 19 13.71 32.74 21.54
C SER A 19 14.42 31.45 21.13
N PHE A 20 14.60 30.56 22.08
CA PHE A 20 14.92 29.15 21.77
C PHE A 20 13.77 28.63 20.91
N THR A 21 13.91 28.71 19.59
CA THR A 21 13.18 27.86 18.69
C THR A 21 13.71 26.45 18.94
N LEU A 22 13.09 25.76 19.91
CA LEU A 22 13.26 24.31 19.99
C LEU A 22 12.95 23.76 18.60
N PRO A 23 13.88 22.99 17.99
CA PRO A 23 13.53 22.30 16.76
C PRO A 23 12.26 21.50 17.08
N ALA A 24 11.19 21.78 16.37
CA ALA A 24 10.00 20.95 16.43
C ALA A 24 10.49 19.53 16.10
N LEU A 25 10.50 18.65 17.09
CA LEU A 25 10.82 17.24 16.87
C LEU A 25 9.90 16.76 15.76
N ALA A 26 10.46 16.42 14.61
CA ALA A 26 9.71 15.97 13.47
C ALA A 26 8.85 14.77 13.93
N ARG A 27 7.55 14.98 14.02
CA ARG A 27 6.61 13.94 14.41
C ARG A 27 6.54 12.94 13.24
N PRO A 28 6.78 11.64 13.47
CA PRO A 28 6.73 10.65 12.39
C PRO A 28 5.34 10.64 11.74
N LEU A 29 5.30 10.60 10.42
CA LEU A 29 4.09 10.42 9.63
C LEU A 29 3.72 8.93 9.60
N LEU A 30 2.67 8.54 10.32
CA LEU A 30 2.24 7.15 10.41
C LEU A 30 1.38 6.78 9.19
N VAL A 31 1.87 5.85 8.38
CA VAL A 31 1.23 5.42 7.14
C VAL A 31 0.81 3.96 7.24
N ALA A 32 -0.49 3.69 7.07
CA ALA A 32 -1.01 2.35 6.82
C ALA A 32 -1.05 2.10 5.32
N ALA A 33 -0.37 1.09 4.82
CA ALA A 33 -0.29 0.80 3.39
C ALA A 33 -0.62 -0.65 3.06
N ALA A 34 -1.36 -0.87 1.98
CA ALA A 34 -1.61 -2.19 1.45
C ALA A 34 -0.29 -2.89 1.11
N SER A 35 -0.20 -4.18 1.44
CA SER A 35 1.07 -4.93 1.42
C SER A 35 1.66 -5.17 0.02
N ASP A 36 0.89 -4.96 -1.04
CA ASP A 36 1.40 -4.97 -2.41
C ASP A 36 2.37 -3.83 -2.71
N LEU A 37 2.26 -2.70 -1.97
CA LEU A 37 3.22 -1.60 -2.04
C LEU A 37 4.58 -1.93 -1.40
N GLY A 38 4.68 -2.99 -0.62
CA GLY A 38 5.91 -3.36 0.11
C GLY A 38 7.15 -3.55 -0.78
N TYR A 39 6.96 -3.64 -2.08
CA TYR A 39 8.04 -3.78 -3.06
C TYR A 39 8.55 -2.45 -3.63
N CYS A 40 7.82 -1.35 -3.43
CA CYS A 40 8.19 -0.03 -3.95
C CYS A 40 8.00 1.12 -2.94
N ILE A 41 7.44 0.84 -1.77
CA ILE A 41 7.10 1.89 -0.79
C ILE A 41 8.34 2.65 -0.29
N ASP A 42 9.45 1.96 -0.07
CA ASP A 42 10.70 2.59 0.36
C ASP A 42 11.21 3.59 -0.68
N GLU A 43 11.04 3.28 -1.97
CA GLU A 43 11.41 4.16 -3.07
C GLU A 43 10.46 5.38 -3.15
N LEU A 44 9.15 5.18 -2.96
CA LEU A 44 8.17 6.26 -2.87
C LEU A 44 8.49 7.19 -1.69
N VAL A 45 8.78 6.63 -0.51
CA VAL A 45 9.17 7.40 0.68
C VAL A 45 10.47 8.17 0.44
N ALA A 46 11.48 7.53 -0.13
CA ALA A 46 12.75 8.19 -0.45
C ALA A 46 12.58 9.33 -1.46
N ALA A 47 11.70 9.16 -2.46
CA ALA A 47 11.38 10.19 -3.43
C ALA A 47 10.58 11.35 -2.80
N TYR A 48 9.62 11.04 -1.92
CA TYR A 48 8.87 12.06 -1.19
C TYR A 48 9.77 12.91 -0.29
N ARG A 49 10.69 12.30 0.45
CA ARG A 49 11.65 13.01 1.32
C ARG A 49 12.56 13.98 0.58
N LYS A 50 12.76 13.84 -0.73
CA LYS A 50 13.47 14.85 -1.53
C LYS A 50 12.69 16.16 -1.66
N THR A 51 11.36 16.11 -1.56
CA THR A 51 10.47 17.28 -1.62
C THR A 51 10.05 17.77 -0.23
N ALA A 52 10.16 16.93 0.78
CA ALA A 52 9.83 17.20 2.18
C ALA A 52 10.90 16.55 3.10
N PRO A 53 12.10 17.16 3.23
CA PRO A 53 13.24 16.55 3.93
C PRO A 53 13.00 16.29 5.42
N ASP A 54 12.13 17.05 6.04
CA ASP A 54 11.71 16.95 7.42
C ASP A 54 10.56 15.95 7.67
N ALA A 55 10.01 15.37 6.61
CA ALA A 55 9.02 14.30 6.73
C ALA A 55 9.68 12.97 7.13
N GLU A 56 9.09 12.28 8.10
CA GLU A 56 9.52 10.94 8.54
C GLU A 56 8.40 9.91 8.38
N PRO A 57 8.08 9.44 7.15
CA PRO A 57 7.08 8.41 6.98
C PRO A 57 7.49 7.09 7.64
N LYS A 58 6.64 6.58 8.54
CA LYS A 58 6.72 5.25 9.16
C LYS A 58 5.61 4.41 8.58
N VAL A 59 5.97 3.46 7.73
CA VAL A 59 4.99 2.66 6.98
C VAL A 59 4.76 1.32 7.64
N SER A 60 3.48 0.99 7.90
CA SER A 60 3.01 -0.33 8.27
C SER A 60 2.34 -0.98 7.07
N LEU A 61 2.71 -2.23 6.77
CA LEU A 61 2.20 -3.00 5.64
C LEU A 61 1.21 -4.08 6.13
N GLY A 62 0.06 -4.20 5.44
CA GLY A 62 -0.94 -5.19 5.80
C GLY A 62 -2.10 -5.29 4.81
N ALA A 63 -3.15 -6.01 5.19
CA ALA A 63 -4.39 -6.06 4.43
C ALA A 63 -5.18 -4.75 4.62
N SER A 64 -5.73 -4.21 3.52
CA SER A 64 -6.50 -2.95 3.56
C SER A 64 -7.70 -3.02 4.49
N GLY A 65 -8.41 -4.15 4.57
CA GLY A 65 -9.54 -4.32 5.47
C GLY A 65 -9.16 -4.34 6.95
N ASN A 66 -7.97 -4.86 7.28
CA ASN A 66 -7.45 -4.82 8.66
C ASN A 66 -7.14 -3.38 9.07
N PHE A 67 -6.49 -2.60 8.19
CA PHE A 67 -6.22 -1.18 8.45
C PHE A 67 -7.51 -0.35 8.50
N PHE A 68 -8.48 -0.62 7.61
CA PHE A 68 -9.80 0.00 7.70
C PHE A 68 -10.43 -0.20 9.08
N ALA A 69 -10.42 -1.43 9.60
CA ALA A 69 -10.99 -1.73 10.92
C ALA A 69 -10.20 -1.01 12.05
N GLN A 70 -8.88 -0.97 11.98
CA GLN A 70 -8.03 -0.28 12.94
C GLN A 70 -8.28 1.24 12.94
N ILE A 71 -8.30 1.87 11.76
CA ILE A 71 -8.52 3.33 11.62
C ILE A 71 -9.93 3.70 12.09
N ARG A 72 -10.94 2.91 11.72
CA ARG A 72 -12.31 3.08 12.19
C ARG A 72 -12.39 3.05 13.73
N ASN A 73 -11.56 2.24 14.37
CA ASN A 73 -11.48 2.10 15.82
C ASN A 73 -10.46 3.04 16.47
N GLY A 74 -9.97 4.06 15.76
CA GLY A 74 -9.14 5.12 16.32
C GLY A 74 -7.64 4.87 16.29
N ALA A 75 -7.13 3.91 15.51
CA ALA A 75 -5.69 3.74 15.34
C ALA A 75 -5.06 5.01 14.75
N PRO A 76 -3.85 5.41 15.20
CA PRO A 76 -3.27 6.73 14.92
C PRO A 76 -2.59 6.83 13.55
N PHE A 77 -2.98 6.03 12.58
CA PHE A 77 -2.48 6.18 11.21
C PHE A 77 -2.97 7.49 10.62
N GLU A 78 -2.07 8.26 10.04
CA GLU A 78 -2.34 9.58 9.49
C GLU A 78 -2.64 9.56 7.99
N VAL A 79 -2.06 8.57 7.28
CA VAL A 79 -2.33 8.29 5.86
C VAL A 79 -2.73 6.83 5.71
N PHE A 80 -3.74 6.58 4.88
CA PHE A 80 -4.14 5.25 4.50
C PHE A 80 -4.05 5.06 2.98
N LEU A 81 -3.21 4.11 2.57
CA LEU A 81 -3.03 3.67 1.19
C LEU A 81 -3.71 2.32 1.02
N SER A 82 -4.92 2.33 0.49
CA SER A 82 -5.75 1.13 0.31
C SER A 82 -5.58 0.54 -1.09
N ALA A 83 -5.56 -0.80 -1.17
CA ALA A 83 -5.62 -1.51 -2.44
C ALA A 83 -7.05 -1.60 -3.02
N ASP A 84 -7.99 -0.86 -2.51
CA ASP A 84 -9.29 -0.58 -3.12
C ASP A 84 -9.78 0.83 -2.76
N MET A 85 -10.79 1.32 -3.46
CA MET A 85 -11.39 2.63 -3.24
C MET A 85 -12.52 2.60 -2.19
N ASP A 86 -13.05 1.43 -1.84
CA ASP A 86 -14.25 1.34 -1.00
C ASP A 86 -13.95 1.56 0.47
N TYR A 87 -12.84 1.03 1.00
CA TYR A 87 -12.44 1.29 2.38
C TYR A 87 -12.17 2.78 2.65
N PRO A 88 -11.41 3.51 1.82
CA PRO A 88 -11.29 4.96 1.93
C PRO A 88 -12.63 5.69 1.90
N ARG A 89 -13.52 5.36 0.95
CA ARG A 89 -14.86 5.95 0.85
C ARG A 89 -15.70 5.72 2.11
N GLN A 90 -15.62 4.52 2.68
CA GLN A 90 -16.31 4.20 3.93
C GLN A 90 -15.76 4.99 5.12
N LEU A 91 -14.44 5.15 5.27
CA LEU A 91 -13.84 5.98 6.33
C LEU A 91 -14.28 7.45 6.21
N ILE A 92 -14.38 7.99 5.00
CA ILE A 92 -14.90 9.34 4.75
C ILE A 92 -16.36 9.44 5.23
N LYS A 93 -17.22 8.50 4.84
CA LYS A 93 -18.64 8.47 5.27
C LYS A 93 -18.78 8.36 6.79
N LEU A 94 -17.89 7.66 7.46
CA LEU A 94 -17.86 7.50 8.92
C LEU A 94 -17.24 8.70 9.63
N GLY A 95 -16.76 9.72 8.89
CA GLY A 95 -16.07 10.87 9.44
C GLY A 95 -14.73 10.51 10.08
N ALA A 96 -14.12 9.39 9.72
CA ALA A 96 -12.80 8.96 10.17
C ALA A 96 -11.65 9.43 9.25
N ALA A 97 -11.95 10.27 8.27
CA ALA A 97 -11.00 10.86 7.34
C ALA A 97 -11.10 12.39 7.36
N ASP A 98 -9.99 13.06 7.06
CA ASP A 98 -9.90 14.49 6.77
C ASP A 98 -10.11 14.75 5.27
N SER A 99 -9.73 13.78 4.41
CA SER A 99 -10.00 13.83 2.97
C SER A 99 -11.50 13.79 2.67
N THR A 100 -11.94 14.59 1.69
CA THR A 100 -13.34 14.61 1.18
C THR A 100 -13.60 13.57 0.09
N ALA A 101 -12.54 13.10 -0.58
CA ALA A 101 -12.56 12.03 -1.56
C ALA A 101 -11.23 11.24 -1.53
N PRO A 102 -11.23 9.95 -1.89
CA PRO A 102 -9.98 9.22 -2.06
C PRO A 102 -9.22 9.71 -3.29
N ALA A 103 -7.90 9.87 -3.15
CA ALA A 103 -7.01 10.14 -4.27
C ALA A 103 -6.60 8.81 -4.94
N PRO A 104 -7.00 8.54 -6.19
CA PRO A 104 -6.57 7.34 -6.91
C PRO A 104 -5.07 7.45 -7.23
N TYR A 105 -4.28 6.39 -6.95
CA TYR A 105 -2.84 6.44 -7.19
C TYR A 105 -2.32 5.28 -8.04
N ALA A 106 -2.96 4.13 -8.04
CA ALA A 106 -2.52 2.94 -8.78
C ALA A 106 -3.69 2.03 -9.18
N ILE A 107 -3.43 1.13 -10.13
CA ILE A 107 -4.31 0.02 -10.47
C ILE A 107 -3.50 -1.28 -10.28
N GLY A 108 -3.96 -2.13 -9.36
CA GLY A 108 -3.37 -3.43 -9.11
C GLY A 108 -3.71 -4.44 -10.21
N ARG A 109 -2.84 -5.41 -10.40
CA ARG A 109 -3.07 -6.56 -11.29
C ARG A 109 -2.71 -7.84 -10.55
N ILE A 110 -3.42 -8.92 -10.79
CA ILE A 110 -3.12 -10.24 -10.24
C ILE A 110 -2.45 -11.12 -11.30
N ALA A 111 -1.53 -11.97 -10.81
CA ALA A 111 -0.83 -12.94 -11.65
C ALA A 111 -0.80 -14.31 -10.95
N LEU A 112 -0.91 -15.36 -11.74
CA LEU A 112 -0.53 -16.70 -11.35
C LEU A 112 0.99 -16.80 -11.31
N TRP A 113 1.53 -17.41 -10.26
CA TRP A 113 2.97 -17.56 -10.11
C TRP A 113 3.33 -18.91 -9.49
N SER A 114 4.40 -19.53 -10.02
CA SER A 114 4.98 -20.77 -9.52
C SER A 114 6.50 -20.74 -9.62
N LEU A 115 7.17 -21.30 -8.63
CA LEU A 115 8.62 -21.57 -8.68
C LEU A 115 8.94 -22.96 -9.23
N ASP A 116 7.96 -23.86 -9.31
CA ASP A 116 8.13 -25.19 -9.86
C ASP A 116 8.21 -25.11 -11.40
N PRO A 117 9.34 -25.50 -12.02
CA PRO A 117 9.51 -25.44 -13.46
C PRO A 117 8.57 -26.39 -14.23
N ALA A 118 8.02 -27.41 -13.56
CA ALA A 118 7.07 -28.34 -14.16
C ALA A 118 5.65 -27.77 -14.22
N ILE A 119 5.36 -26.69 -13.48
CA ILE A 119 4.05 -26.03 -13.47
C ILE A 119 4.10 -24.79 -14.35
N ASP A 120 3.23 -24.74 -15.35
CA ASP A 120 3.12 -23.60 -16.26
C ASP A 120 1.90 -22.71 -15.92
N PRO A 121 2.09 -21.53 -15.34
CA PRO A 121 1.00 -20.59 -15.04
C PRO A 121 0.22 -20.12 -16.28
N ALA A 122 0.82 -20.16 -17.46
CA ALA A 122 0.16 -19.75 -18.71
C ALA A 122 -1.01 -20.66 -19.11
N ARG A 123 -1.11 -21.86 -18.52
CA ARG A 123 -2.25 -22.78 -18.73
C ARG A 123 -3.57 -22.25 -18.12
N GLY A 124 -3.50 -21.22 -17.27
CA GLY A 124 -4.66 -20.58 -16.65
C GLY A 124 -5.19 -21.29 -15.41
N LEU A 125 -6.15 -20.62 -14.74
CA LEU A 125 -6.69 -21.05 -13.43
C LEU A 125 -7.27 -22.47 -13.46
N ALA A 126 -8.12 -22.78 -14.44
CA ALA A 126 -8.80 -24.07 -14.48
C ALA A 126 -7.81 -25.23 -14.61
N ALA A 127 -6.82 -25.10 -15.47
CA ALA A 127 -5.80 -26.11 -15.68
C ALA A 127 -4.90 -26.31 -14.46
N LEU A 128 -4.54 -25.22 -13.75
CA LEU A 128 -3.72 -25.29 -12.54
C LEU A 128 -4.48 -25.89 -11.36
N VAL A 129 -5.76 -25.57 -11.21
CA VAL A 129 -6.60 -26.16 -10.15
C VAL A 129 -6.79 -27.67 -10.39
N ALA A 130 -6.89 -28.11 -11.64
CA ALA A 130 -7.01 -29.53 -12.01
C ALA A 130 -5.67 -30.29 -11.96
N ASP A 131 -4.54 -29.60 -11.96
CA ASP A 131 -3.21 -30.22 -11.96
C ASP A 131 -2.95 -30.93 -10.61
N GLU A 132 -2.67 -32.23 -10.67
CA GLU A 132 -2.42 -33.05 -9.46
C GLU A 132 -1.12 -32.69 -8.75
N ARG A 133 -0.18 -32.03 -9.44
CA ARG A 133 1.08 -31.53 -8.84
C ARG A 133 0.82 -30.33 -7.95
N VAL A 134 -0.26 -29.57 -8.18
CA VAL A 134 -0.69 -28.45 -7.35
C VAL A 134 -1.48 -29.02 -6.15
N LYS A 135 -0.80 -29.29 -5.06
CA LYS A 135 -1.41 -29.74 -3.80
C LYS A 135 -1.89 -28.57 -2.95
N ARG A 136 -1.22 -27.40 -3.03
CA ARG A 136 -1.55 -26.18 -2.32
C ARG A 136 -1.55 -24.99 -3.26
N PHE A 137 -2.61 -24.20 -3.19
CA PHE A 137 -2.86 -23.03 -4.00
C PHE A 137 -3.05 -21.80 -3.10
N ALA A 138 -2.14 -20.82 -3.18
CA ALA A 138 -2.15 -19.67 -2.30
C ALA A 138 -2.98 -18.52 -2.85
N ILE A 139 -3.83 -17.93 -2.01
CA ILE A 139 -4.51 -16.64 -2.24
C ILE A 139 -4.43 -15.78 -0.99
N ALA A 140 -4.59 -14.47 -1.11
CA ALA A 140 -4.81 -13.60 0.04
C ALA A 140 -6.24 -13.79 0.60
N ASN A 141 -6.44 -13.43 1.86
CA ASN A 141 -7.74 -13.55 2.51
C ASN A 141 -8.82 -12.73 1.75
N PRO A 142 -9.84 -13.37 1.17
CA PRO A 142 -10.85 -12.67 0.39
C PRO A 142 -11.79 -11.78 1.22
N VAL A 143 -11.78 -11.91 2.55
CA VAL A 143 -12.59 -11.08 3.45
C VAL A 143 -11.93 -9.72 3.69
N THR A 144 -10.61 -9.71 3.92
CA THR A 144 -9.89 -8.51 4.37
C THR A 144 -8.94 -7.91 3.34
N ALA A 145 -8.52 -8.70 2.32
CA ALA A 145 -7.56 -8.26 1.32
C ALA A 145 -8.22 -8.05 -0.05
N PRO A 146 -8.11 -6.87 -0.67
CA PRO A 146 -8.66 -6.60 -2.02
C PRO A 146 -8.13 -7.58 -3.08
N TYR A 147 -6.86 -7.92 -3.04
CA TYR A 147 -6.27 -8.92 -3.92
C TYR A 147 -6.85 -10.33 -3.69
N GLY A 148 -7.25 -10.65 -2.46
CA GLY A 148 -7.94 -11.88 -2.13
C GLY A 148 -9.35 -11.93 -2.74
N ARG A 149 -10.09 -10.80 -2.67
CA ARG A 149 -11.38 -10.67 -3.37
C ARG A 149 -11.23 -10.82 -4.87
N ALA A 150 -10.22 -10.18 -5.46
CA ALA A 150 -9.95 -10.30 -6.89
C ALA A 150 -9.56 -11.75 -7.27
N ALA A 151 -8.77 -12.42 -6.45
CA ALA A 151 -8.42 -13.83 -6.67
C ALA A 151 -9.65 -14.74 -6.60
N LYS A 152 -10.51 -14.56 -5.59
CA LYS A 152 -11.76 -15.30 -5.46
C LYS A 152 -12.67 -15.06 -6.66
N ALA A 153 -12.88 -13.80 -7.05
CA ALA A 153 -13.71 -13.46 -8.20
C ALA A 153 -13.19 -14.09 -9.50
N ALA A 154 -11.87 -14.14 -9.70
CA ALA A 154 -11.26 -14.81 -10.85
C ALA A 154 -11.52 -16.32 -10.83
N LEU A 155 -11.39 -16.98 -9.68
CA LEU A 155 -11.64 -18.41 -9.51
C LEU A 155 -13.14 -18.75 -9.68
N GLU A 156 -14.05 -17.89 -9.24
CA GLU A 156 -15.49 -17.99 -9.44
C GLU A 156 -15.85 -17.83 -10.93
N ARG A 157 -15.34 -16.80 -11.59
CA ARG A 157 -15.55 -16.55 -13.02
C ARG A 157 -15.14 -17.76 -13.88
N ASP A 158 -14.02 -18.39 -13.54
CA ASP A 158 -13.50 -19.53 -14.28
C ASP A 158 -14.14 -20.87 -13.81
N GLY A 159 -15.13 -20.83 -12.90
CA GLY A 159 -15.91 -22.00 -12.45
C GLY A 159 -15.09 -23.01 -11.63
N VAL A 160 -14.02 -22.56 -10.95
CA VAL A 160 -13.11 -23.45 -10.22
C VAL A 160 -13.00 -23.12 -8.73
N TRP A 161 -13.76 -22.15 -8.23
CA TRP A 161 -13.73 -21.77 -6.83
C TRP A 161 -13.98 -22.95 -5.88
N ASP A 162 -15.03 -23.74 -6.10
CA ASP A 162 -15.34 -24.88 -5.24
C ASP A 162 -14.28 -25.99 -5.32
N LYS A 163 -13.71 -26.18 -6.51
CA LYS A 163 -12.67 -27.20 -6.72
C LYS A 163 -11.35 -26.87 -6.03
N VAL A 164 -11.00 -25.57 -5.92
CA VAL A 164 -9.75 -25.14 -5.31
C VAL A 164 -9.79 -25.14 -3.79
N GLN A 165 -10.99 -25.17 -3.17
CA GLN A 165 -11.17 -25.06 -1.71
C GLN A 165 -10.29 -26.07 -0.94
N ALA A 166 -10.24 -27.31 -1.37
CA ALA A 166 -9.45 -28.37 -0.71
C ALA A 166 -7.92 -28.15 -0.80
N LYS A 167 -7.49 -27.27 -1.71
CA LYS A 167 -6.07 -26.94 -1.95
C LYS A 167 -5.68 -25.56 -1.39
N LEU A 168 -6.64 -24.76 -0.90
CA LEU A 168 -6.37 -23.37 -0.54
C LEU A 168 -5.43 -23.24 0.65
N VAL A 169 -4.45 -22.34 0.49
CA VAL A 169 -3.66 -21.74 1.56
C VAL A 169 -3.92 -20.24 1.54
N VAL A 170 -4.51 -19.74 2.64
CA VAL A 170 -4.97 -18.35 2.70
C VAL A 170 -3.97 -17.53 3.48
N GLY A 171 -3.32 -16.58 2.80
CA GLY A 171 -2.46 -15.57 3.42
C GLY A 171 -3.28 -14.43 4.01
N GLU A 172 -2.84 -13.88 5.11
CA GLU A 172 -3.47 -12.72 5.73
C GLU A 172 -3.55 -11.52 4.75
N ASN A 173 -2.52 -11.38 3.91
CA ASN A 173 -2.40 -10.33 2.91
C ASN A 173 -1.65 -10.84 1.67
N ILE A 174 -1.54 -10.00 0.63
CA ILE A 174 -0.95 -10.43 -0.66
C ILE A 174 0.57 -10.67 -0.58
N ALA A 175 1.28 -10.04 0.34
CA ALA A 175 2.70 -10.30 0.53
C ALA A 175 2.93 -11.69 1.16
N GLN A 176 2.13 -12.10 2.15
CA GLN A 176 2.20 -13.44 2.72
C GLN A 176 1.81 -14.51 1.69
N THR A 177 0.87 -14.20 0.79
CA THR A 177 0.54 -15.10 -0.32
C THR A 177 1.75 -15.38 -1.21
N ALA A 178 2.51 -14.35 -1.57
CA ALA A 178 3.76 -14.52 -2.32
C ALA A 178 4.79 -15.31 -1.51
N GLN A 179 4.87 -15.08 -0.20
CA GLN A 179 5.77 -15.81 0.69
C GLN A 179 5.47 -17.30 0.72
N PHE A 180 4.20 -17.73 0.69
CA PHE A 180 3.85 -19.15 0.65
C PHE A 180 4.40 -19.84 -0.61
N VAL A 181 4.38 -19.18 -1.75
CA VAL A 181 5.01 -19.71 -2.97
C VAL A 181 6.53 -19.72 -2.85
N GLN A 182 7.12 -18.64 -2.35
CA GLN A 182 8.59 -18.53 -2.17
C GLN A 182 9.18 -19.61 -1.29
N THR A 183 8.46 -19.99 -0.23
CA THR A 183 8.91 -20.99 0.75
C THR A 183 8.48 -22.41 0.41
N GLY A 184 7.82 -22.63 -0.76
CA GLY A 184 7.33 -23.94 -1.16
C GLY A 184 6.08 -24.42 -0.39
N ASN A 185 5.51 -23.56 0.47
CA ASN A 185 4.25 -23.87 1.18
C ASN A 185 3.03 -23.87 0.23
N ALA A 186 3.17 -23.36 -0.98
CA ALA A 186 2.22 -23.49 -2.07
C ALA A 186 2.97 -23.66 -3.39
N GLN A 187 2.49 -24.53 -4.28
CA GLN A 187 3.08 -24.72 -5.60
C GLN A 187 2.70 -23.59 -6.56
N VAL A 188 1.51 -23.01 -6.36
CA VAL A 188 0.98 -21.91 -7.16
C VAL A 188 0.35 -20.88 -6.23
N GLY A 189 0.45 -19.61 -6.59
CA GLY A 189 -0.28 -18.53 -5.90
C GLY A 189 -0.86 -17.52 -6.89
N ILE A 190 -1.99 -16.90 -6.52
CA ILE A 190 -2.43 -15.67 -7.14
C ILE A 190 -1.82 -14.53 -6.33
N VAL A 191 -0.82 -13.87 -6.91
CA VAL A 191 -0.03 -12.80 -6.29
C VAL A 191 -0.28 -11.45 -6.96
N SER A 192 0.18 -10.35 -6.34
CA SER A 192 0.20 -9.08 -7.06
C SER A 192 1.26 -9.11 -8.16
N PHE A 193 0.93 -8.62 -9.33
CA PHE A 193 1.90 -8.53 -10.43
C PHE A 193 3.08 -7.62 -10.07
N ALA A 194 2.83 -6.60 -9.25
CA ALA A 194 3.86 -5.72 -8.73
C ALA A 194 4.94 -6.48 -7.92
N SER A 195 4.56 -7.52 -7.16
CA SER A 195 5.54 -8.31 -6.40
C SER A 195 6.59 -8.96 -7.30
N LEU A 196 6.20 -9.38 -8.50
CA LEU A 196 7.06 -10.04 -9.48
C LEU A 196 8.04 -9.09 -10.19
N HIS A 197 7.84 -7.77 -10.03
CA HIS A 197 8.76 -6.71 -10.50
C HIS A 197 9.79 -6.32 -9.45
N SER A 198 9.62 -6.78 -8.22
CA SER A 198 10.56 -6.50 -7.14
C SER A 198 11.94 -7.09 -7.42
N THR A 199 12.99 -6.47 -6.87
CA THR A 199 14.36 -6.98 -6.97
C THR A 199 14.52 -8.40 -6.40
N LYS A 200 13.66 -8.78 -5.45
CA LYS A 200 13.68 -10.10 -4.80
C LYS A 200 13.05 -11.20 -5.64
N LEU A 201 12.04 -10.88 -6.47
CA LEU A 201 11.23 -11.88 -7.19
C LEU A 201 11.38 -11.80 -8.70
N LYS A 202 11.95 -10.72 -9.22
CA LYS A 202 12.12 -10.51 -10.66
C LYS A 202 12.94 -11.67 -11.26
N GLY A 203 12.34 -12.32 -12.26
CA GLY A 203 12.97 -13.46 -12.94
C GLY A 203 12.91 -14.79 -12.16
N SER A 204 12.28 -14.82 -10.97
CA SER A 204 12.08 -16.05 -10.22
C SER A 204 10.83 -16.79 -10.69
N GLY A 205 10.98 -18.07 -11.07
CA GLY A 205 9.88 -18.91 -11.49
C GLY A 205 9.20 -18.44 -12.78
N ARG A 206 7.97 -18.91 -12.97
CA ARG A 206 7.12 -18.59 -14.12
C ARG A 206 5.84 -17.92 -13.66
N HIS A 207 5.34 -16.98 -14.43
CA HIS A 207 4.08 -16.31 -14.12
C HIS A 207 3.26 -16.03 -15.37
N ALA A 208 1.96 -15.82 -15.17
CA ALA A 208 1.04 -15.33 -16.18
C ALA A 208 0.03 -14.38 -15.56
N LEU A 209 -0.27 -13.28 -16.25
CA LEU A 209 -1.33 -12.38 -15.80
C LEU A 209 -2.69 -13.07 -15.83
N VAL A 210 -3.48 -12.86 -14.79
CA VAL A 210 -4.89 -13.24 -14.82
C VAL A 210 -5.65 -12.19 -15.61
N SER A 211 -6.43 -12.61 -16.59
CA SER A 211 -7.26 -11.70 -17.41
C SER A 211 -8.25 -10.93 -16.53
N ASN A 212 -8.36 -9.64 -16.79
CA ASN A 212 -9.32 -8.75 -16.10
C ASN A 212 -10.73 -8.81 -16.74
N ASN A 213 -10.94 -9.57 -17.81
CA ASN A 213 -12.24 -9.66 -18.47
C ASN A 213 -13.31 -10.14 -17.48
N GLY A 214 -14.35 -9.33 -17.29
CA GLY A 214 -15.43 -9.60 -16.35
C GLY A 214 -15.09 -9.41 -14.87
N LEU A 215 -13.91 -8.87 -14.55
CA LEU A 215 -13.50 -8.57 -13.16
C LEU A 215 -13.45 -7.06 -12.92
N PRO A 216 -13.86 -6.59 -11.76
CA PRO A 216 -13.66 -5.19 -11.39
C PRO A 216 -12.16 -4.88 -11.28
N PRO A 217 -11.71 -3.68 -11.69
CA PRO A 217 -10.32 -3.27 -11.51
C PRO A 217 -9.97 -3.17 -10.02
N ILE A 218 -8.72 -3.44 -9.68
CA ILE A 218 -8.18 -3.22 -8.33
C ILE A 218 -7.69 -1.76 -8.26
N GLU A 219 -8.63 -0.81 -8.25
CA GLU A 219 -8.30 0.61 -8.12
C GLU A 219 -7.88 0.91 -6.68
N GLN A 220 -6.72 1.54 -6.54
CA GLN A 220 -6.12 1.86 -5.24
C GLN A 220 -6.30 3.33 -4.90
N GLY A 221 -6.67 3.61 -3.65
CA GLY A 221 -6.97 4.95 -3.18
C GLY A 221 -6.23 5.33 -1.90
N ALA A 222 -5.79 6.59 -1.84
CA ALA A 222 -5.14 7.20 -0.68
C ALA A 222 -6.04 8.23 -0.03
N ILE A 223 -6.02 8.29 1.31
CA ILE A 223 -6.65 9.36 2.09
C ILE A 223 -5.75 9.83 3.23
N VAL A 224 -5.97 11.06 3.65
CA VAL A 224 -5.59 11.54 4.98
C VAL A 224 -6.70 11.13 5.94
N THR A 225 -6.36 10.46 7.02
CA THR A 225 -7.31 10.08 8.08
C THR A 225 -7.58 11.27 9.01
N ARG A 226 -8.54 11.12 9.94
CA ARG A 226 -8.76 12.13 10.98
C ARG A 226 -7.51 12.36 11.85
N ALA A 227 -6.72 11.32 12.13
CA ALA A 227 -5.48 11.43 12.90
C ALA A 227 -4.42 12.27 12.18
N GLY A 228 -4.47 12.32 10.83
CA GLY A 228 -3.59 13.12 9.99
C GLY A 228 -4.06 14.56 9.76
N ALA A 229 -5.26 14.94 10.26
CA ALA A 229 -5.78 16.30 10.11
C ALA A 229 -4.78 17.32 10.65
N GLY A 230 -4.51 18.37 9.88
CA GLY A 230 -3.53 19.41 10.25
C GLY A 230 -2.06 19.00 10.11
N ASN A 231 -1.72 17.75 9.75
CA ASN A 231 -0.36 17.37 9.41
C ASN A 231 -0.08 17.67 7.91
N PRO A 232 0.75 18.68 7.58
CA PRO A 232 1.03 19.05 6.20
C PRO A 232 1.73 17.93 5.43
N HIS A 233 2.50 17.07 6.12
CA HIS A 233 3.17 15.93 5.50
C HIS A 233 2.19 14.84 5.09
N ALA A 234 1.07 14.65 5.82
CA ALA A 234 0.03 13.69 5.44
C ALA A 234 -0.63 14.09 4.11
N ALA A 235 -1.11 15.34 4.02
CA ALA A 235 -1.68 15.87 2.79
C ALA A 235 -0.63 15.94 1.65
N GLY A 236 0.61 16.30 1.99
CA GLY A 236 1.75 16.32 1.05
C GLY A 236 2.03 14.95 0.46
N PHE A 237 2.06 13.90 1.28
CA PHE A 237 2.34 12.54 0.83
C PHE A 237 1.22 12.00 -0.09
N VAL A 238 -0.05 12.24 0.28
CA VAL A 238 -1.18 11.86 -0.59
C VAL A 238 -1.10 12.57 -1.94
N ARG A 239 -0.82 13.89 -1.99
CA ARG A 239 -0.63 14.61 -3.26
C ARG A 239 0.57 14.08 -4.04
N PHE A 240 1.69 13.77 -3.36
CA PHE A 240 2.90 13.25 -4.00
C PHE A 240 2.62 11.98 -4.80
N LEU A 241 1.72 11.08 -4.35
CA LEU A 241 1.38 9.85 -5.08
C LEU A 241 0.82 10.11 -6.49
N GLY A 242 0.21 11.27 -6.73
CA GLY A 242 -0.22 11.72 -8.07
C GLY A 242 0.88 12.36 -8.91
N SER A 243 2.06 12.63 -8.36
CA SER A 243 3.16 13.29 -9.07
C SER A 243 3.75 12.43 -10.19
N PRO A 244 4.37 13.04 -11.23
CA PRO A 244 5.07 12.29 -12.27
C PRO A 244 6.12 11.33 -11.72
N THR A 245 6.84 11.72 -10.67
CA THR A 245 7.86 10.88 -10.00
C THR A 245 7.24 9.64 -9.36
N ALA A 246 6.18 9.79 -8.57
CA ALA A 246 5.52 8.65 -7.93
C ALA A 246 4.86 7.72 -8.96
N ARG A 247 4.22 8.29 -9.99
CA ARG A 247 3.63 7.54 -11.09
C ARG A 247 4.68 6.71 -11.86
N ALA A 248 5.85 7.28 -12.13
CA ALA A 248 6.94 6.55 -12.77
C ALA A 248 7.45 5.40 -11.88
N ILE A 249 7.54 5.60 -10.56
CA ILE A 249 7.90 4.54 -9.60
C ILE A 249 6.86 3.42 -9.64
N LEU A 250 5.58 3.75 -9.53
CA LEU A 250 4.49 2.76 -9.55
C LEU A 250 4.46 1.97 -10.87
N ALA A 251 4.54 2.66 -12.01
CA ALA A 251 4.51 2.01 -13.32
C ALA A 251 5.64 1.00 -13.53
N ARG A 252 6.89 1.38 -13.20
CA ARG A 252 8.04 0.46 -13.37
C ARG A 252 8.02 -0.71 -12.37
N ASN A 253 7.29 -0.57 -11.26
CA ASN A 253 7.03 -1.64 -10.31
C ASN A 253 5.75 -2.44 -10.63
N GLY A 254 5.24 -2.37 -11.86
CA GLY A 254 4.19 -3.26 -12.36
C GLY A 254 2.76 -2.84 -12.04
N PHE A 255 2.54 -1.66 -11.45
CA PHE A 255 1.19 -1.10 -11.29
C PHE A 255 0.69 -0.46 -12.59
N GLY A 256 -0.63 -0.58 -12.83
CA GLY A 256 -1.33 0.30 -13.75
C GLY A 256 -1.49 1.70 -13.13
N LEU A 257 -1.71 2.69 -13.98
CA LEU A 257 -1.95 4.06 -13.54
C LEU A 257 -3.40 4.47 -13.82
N PRO A 258 -4.05 5.19 -12.90
CA PRO A 258 -5.37 5.75 -13.13
C PRO A 258 -5.38 6.71 -14.33
N ALA A 259 -6.45 6.71 -15.13
CA ALA A 259 -6.66 7.70 -16.17
C ALA A 259 -6.89 9.09 -15.55
N GLY A 260 -6.34 10.15 -16.14
CA GLY A 260 -6.67 11.53 -15.78
C GLY A 260 -5.84 12.21 -14.70
N ALA A 261 -4.64 11.71 -14.37
CA ALA A 261 -3.67 12.43 -13.54
C ALA A 261 -2.42 12.79 -14.38
N ALA A 262 -2.64 13.45 -15.49
CA ALA A 262 -1.61 14.11 -16.29
C ALA A 262 -2.06 15.56 -16.45
N GLU A 263 -1.64 16.43 -15.51
CA GLU A 263 -1.36 17.87 -15.73
C GLU A 263 -0.57 18.37 -14.52
#